data_8aa80a76fee83ba307462a00e8f7fa0b
#
_entry.id   8aa80a76fee83ba307462a00e8f7fa0b
#
_cell.length_a   1.000
_cell.length_b   1.000
_cell.length_c   1.000
_cell.angle_alpha   90.00
_cell.angle_beta   90.00
_cell.angle_gamma   90.00
#
_symmetry.space_group_name_H-M   'P 1'
#
loop_
_entity.id
_entity.type
_entity.pdbx_description
1 polymer ?
#
loop_
_entity_poly.entity_id
_entity_poly.type
_entity_poly.pdbx_seq_one_letter_code
_entity_poly.pdbx_strand_id
1 'polypeptide(L)'
;LLLEDCIPYIQSHYRVRTDKWSRAMAGLSMGSMQTSMVTLGHPDLFGYAGVFSGFVGALKIGQSMPDQSYLKELDDKEKFQQDFKVFFRGCGDTDYIALDRFEKDRELFREKGLAPEDCPAHVEKIYHGEHEWNVWRMCLRDFCQLLFR
;
A
#
# COMPACT_ATOMS: atom_id res chain seq x y z
N LEU A 1 -15.36 3.22 -10.26
CA LEU A 1 -16.16 2.55 -9.21
C LEU A 1 -15.79 3.00 -7.79
N LEU A 2 -14.60 2.66 -7.22
CA LEU A 2 -14.27 3.01 -5.82
C LEU A 2 -14.31 4.52 -5.58
N LEU A 3 -13.59 5.29 -6.39
CA LEU A 3 -13.40 6.73 -6.21
C LEU A 3 -14.62 7.55 -6.64
N GLU A 4 -15.30 7.11 -7.70
CA GLU A 4 -16.37 7.90 -8.34
C GLU A 4 -17.76 7.52 -7.83
N ASP A 5 -17.93 6.31 -7.29
CA ASP A 5 -19.23 5.81 -6.84
C ASP A 5 -19.24 5.48 -5.35
N CYS A 6 -18.37 4.55 -4.91
CA CYS A 6 -18.45 4.04 -3.53
C CYS A 6 -18.12 5.11 -2.48
N ILE A 7 -17.01 5.84 -2.65
CA ILE A 7 -16.61 6.88 -1.69
C ILE A 7 -17.65 8.01 -1.64
N PRO A 8 -18.09 8.62 -2.77
CA PRO A 8 -19.13 9.63 -2.75
C PRO A 8 -20.45 9.12 -2.18
N TYR A 9 -20.84 7.88 -2.48
CA TYR A 9 -22.05 7.29 -1.92
C TYR A 9 -21.98 7.22 -0.39
N ILE A 10 -20.89 6.70 0.18
CA ILE A 10 -20.71 6.61 1.64
C ILE A 10 -20.71 8.00 2.27
N GLN A 11 -20.01 8.96 1.67
CA GLN A 11 -19.95 10.33 2.18
C GLN A 11 -21.31 11.05 2.18
N SER A 12 -22.17 10.74 1.19
CA SER A 12 -23.50 11.36 1.10
C SER A 12 -24.56 10.70 2.00
N HIS A 13 -24.37 9.44 2.40
CA HIS A 13 -25.35 8.68 3.17
C HIS A 13 -24.98 8.48 4.64
N TYR A 14 -23.71 8.63 4.99
CA TYR A 14 -23.22 8.38 6.33
C TYR A 14 -22.41 9.56 6.86
N ARG A 15 -22.49 9.79 8.16
CA ARG A 15 -21.69 10.81 8.84
C ARG A 15 -20.27 10.31 9.04
N VAL A 16 -19.42 10.50 8.03
CA VAL A 16 -18.01 10.11 8.01
C VAL A 16 -17.10 11.33 7.86
N ARG A 17 -15.85 11.19 8.28
CA ARG A 17 -14.82 12.16 7.94
C ARG A 17 -14.43 12.00 6.47
N THR A 18 -14.21 13.12 5.78
CA THR A 18 -13.98 13.13 4.33
C THR A 18 -12.54 13.46 3.94
N ASP A 19 -11.74 13.94 4.91
CA ASP A 19 -10.34 14.28 4.67
C ASP A 19 -9.46 13.02 4.48
N LYS A 20 -8.35 13.16 3.77
CA LYS A 20 -7.44 12.05 3.47
C LYS A 20 -6.79 11.43 4.72
N TRP A 21 -6.61 12.22 5.78
CA TRP A 21 -6.01 11.75 7.04
C TRP A 21 -6.95 10.90 7.89
N SER A 22 -8.20 10.85 7.49
CA SER A 22 -9.21 9.97 8.08
C SER A 22 -9.57 8.80 7.16
N ARG A 23 -8.78 8.58 6.09
CA ARG A 23 -9.03 7.50 5.11
C ARG A 23 -7.80 6.63 4.92
N ALA A 24 -8.03 5.33 5.08
CA ALA A 24 -7.04 4.28 4.87
C ALA A 24 -7.54 3.29 3.82
N MET A 25 -6.63 2.72 3.05
CA MET A 25 -6.92 1.58 2.17
C MET A 25 -5.90 0.48 2.41
N ALA A 26 -6.35 -0.75 2.50
CA ALA A 26 -5.46 -1.91 2.61
C ALA A 26 -5.99 -3.08 1.78
N GLY A 27 -5.08 -3.93 1.33
CA GLY A 27 -5.43 -5.12 0.57
C GLY A 27 -4.33 -6.17 0.64
N LEU A 28 -4.74 -7.43 0.42
CA LEU A 28 -3.85 -8.58 0.41
C LEU A 28 -3.76 -9.18 -1.00
N SER A 29 -2.64 -9.80 -1.34
CA SER A 29 -2.44 -10.48 -2.61
C SER A 29 -2.79 -9.55 -3.80
N MET A 30 -3.73 -9.90 -4.66
CA MET A 30 -4.19 -9.02 -5.74
C MET A 30 -4.75 -7.70 -5.21
N GLY A 31 -5.41 -7.68 -4.05
CA GLY A 31 -5.89 -6.47 -3.38
C GLY A 31 -4.76 -5.53 -2.95
N SER A 32 -3.55 -6.04 -2.70
CA SER A 32 -2.38 -5.22 -2.41
C SER A 32 -1.95 -4.38 -3.62
N MET A 33 -1.97 -4.96 -4.82
CA MET A 33 -1.71 -4.26 -6.06
C MET A 33 -2.76 -3.16 -6.31
N GLN A 34 -4.04 -3.50 -6.12
CA GLN A 34 -5.14 -2.52 -6.24
C GLN A 34 -4.95 -1.37 -5.24
N THR A 35 -4.56 -1.67 -4.00
CA THR A 35 -4.25 -0.66 -2.98
C THR A 35 -3.12 0.25 -3.45
N SER A 36 -2.01 -0.32 -3.91
CA SER A 36 -0.86 0.46 -4.41
C SER A 36 -1.25 1.37 -5.57
N MET A 37 -1.95 0.83 -6.58
CA MET A 37 -2.40 1.60 -7.75
C MET A 37 -3.33 2.74 -7.35
N VAL A 38 -4.28 2.49 -6.47
CA VAL A 38 -5.26 3.51 -6.06
C VAL A 38 -4.62 4.56 -5.18
N THR A 39 -3.89 4.17 -4.15
CA THR A 39 -3.36 5.13 -3.17
C THR A 39 -2.21 5.97 -3.71
N LEU A 40 -1.30 5.36 -4.48
CA LEU A 40 -0.21 6.10 -5.15
C LEU A 40 -0.71 6.92 -6.35
N GLY A 41 -1.77 6.48 -7.01
CA GLY A 41 -2.40 7.23 -8.11
C GLY A 41 -3.26 8.40 -7.63
N HIS A 42 -3.71 8.36 -6.37
CA HIS A 42 -4.57 9.38 -5.76
C HIS A 42 -4.10 9.71 -4.32
N PRO A 43 -2.88 10.24 -4.16
CA PRO A 43 -2.31 10.54 -2.85
C PRO A 43 -3.05 11.68 -2.12
N ASP A 44 -3.88 12.42 -2.84
CA ASP A 44 -4.79 13.45 -2.29
C ASP A 44 -5.99 12.85 -1.55
N LEU A 45 -6.29 11.56 -1.75
CA LEU A 45 -7.48 10.91 -1.18
C LEU A 45 -7.17 9.98 0.00
N PHE A 46 -5.94 9.47 0.12
CA PHE A 46 -5.57 8.48 1.14
C PHE A 46 -4.31 8.88 1.88
N GLY A 47 -4.38 9.01 3.20
CA GLY A 47 -3.21 9.25 4.06
C GLY A 47 -2.52 7.98 4.55
N TYR A 48 -3.14 6.80 4.34
CA TYR A 48 -2.66 5.52 4.85
C TYR A 48 -2.89 4.42 3.82
N ALA A 49 -1.84 3.64 3.54
CA ALA A 49 -1.89 2.49 2.63
C ALA A 49 -1.30 1.24 3.29
N GLY A 50 -1.97 0.10 3.13
CA GLY A 50 -1.53 -1.21 3.64
C GLY A 50 -1.44 -2.26 2.52
N VAL A 51 -0.23 -2.71 2.19
CA VAL A 51 0.09 -3.65 1.11
C VAL A 51 0.53 -4.97 1.72
N PHE A 52 -0.32 -5.99 1.71
CA PHE A 52 -0.07 -7.26 2.39
C PHE A 52 0.17 -8.40 1.39
N SER A 53 1.28 -9.13 1.53
CA SER A 53 1.65 -10.26 0.66
C SER A 53 1.44 -9.95 -0.82
N GLY A 54 2.04 -8.86 -1.26
CA GLY A 54 1.86 -8.40 -2.63
C GLY A 54 2.94 -7.41 -3.05
N PHE A 55 2.62 -6.58 -4.00
CA PHE A 55 3.62 -5.75 -4.68
C PHE A 55 3.07 -4.35 -4.96
N VAL A 56 4.01 -3.43 -5.02
CA VAL A 56 3.80 -2.04 -5.41
C VAL A 56 4.13 -1.87 -6.89
N GLY A 57 5.27 -2.43 -7.31
CA GLY A 57 5.68 -2.44 -8.72
C GLY A 57 4.77 -3.30 -9.59
N ALA A 58 4.79 -3.07 -10.88
CA ALA A 58 3.87 -3.74 -11.78
C ALA A 58 4.21 -5.20 -12.02
N LEU A 59 3.16 -5.99 -12.03
CA LEU A 59 3.15 -7.31 -12.59
C LEU A 59 3.02 -7.27 -14.11
N LYS A 60 3.86 -8.04 -14.81
CA LYS A 60 3.51 -8.51 -16.13
C LYS A 60 2.39 -9.56 -15.98
N ILE A 61 1.16 -9.16 -16.29
CA ILE A 61 0.04 -10.09 -16.42
C ILE A 61 -0.17 -10.32 -17.90
N GLY A 62 0.25 -11.46 -18.40
CA GLY A 62 0.19 -11.76 -19.82
C GLY A 62 1.13 -10.88 -20.65
N GLN A 63 0.66 -10.38 -21.79
CA GLN A 63 1.44 -9.53 -22.71
C GLN A 63 1.22 -8.01 -22.50
N SER A 64 0.28 -7.61 -21.66
CA SER A 64 0.02 -6.20 -21.39
C SER A 64 0.52 -5.81 -20.00
N MET A 65 1.30 -4.73 -19.94
CA MET A 65 1.64 -4.08 -18.67
C MET A 65 0.49 -3.15 -18.29
N PRO A 66 -0.02 -3.21 -17.06
CA PRO A 66 -0.92 -2.18 -16.58
C PRO A 66 -0.23 -0.81 -16.58
N ASP A 67 -1.00 0.25 -16.67
CA ASP A 67 -0.49 1.61 -16.53
C ASP A 67 0.21 1.75 -15.17
N GLN A 68 1.49 2.13 -15.20
CA GLN A 68 2.36 2.28 -14.03
C GLN A 68 2.58 3.75 -13.66
N SER A 69 1.79 4.65 -14.21
CA SER A 69 1.94 6.09 -13.96
C SER A 69 1.85 6.46 -12.46
N TYR A 70 1.15 5.64 -11.67
CA TYR A 70 1.07 5.78 -10.21
C TYR A 70 2.42 5.66 -9.50
N LEU A 71 3.40 4.96 -10.09
CA LEU A 71 4.74 4.82 -9.49
C LEU A 71 5.54 6.13 -9.47
N LYS A 72 5.12 7.14 -10.21
CA LYS A 72 5.73 8.49 -10.17
C LYS A 72 5.67 9.10 -8.77
N GLU A 73 4.72 8.70 -7.94
CA GLU A 73 4.64 9.13 -6.55
C GLU A 73 5.88 8.71 -5.73
N LEU A 74 6.56 7.65 -6.14
CA LEU A 74 7.80 7.18 -5.50
C LEU A 74 9.04 7.96 -5.93
N ASP A 75 8.97 8.82 -6.96
CA ASP A 75 10.11 9.55 -7.49
C ASP A 75 10.50 10.77 -6.65
N ASP A 76 9.59 11.24 -5.79
CA ASP A 76 9.79 12.39 -4.92
C ASP A 76 9.57 11.97 -3.45
N LYS A 77 10.67 11.76 -2.73
CA LYS A 77 10.66 11.35 -1.32
C LYS A 77 9.94 12.34 -0.42
N GLU A 78 10.18 13.63 -0.62
CA GLU A 78 9.59 14.66 0.23
C GLU A 78 8.08 14.72 0.04
N LYS A 79 7.65 14.66 -1.22
CA LYS A 79 6.23 14.59 -1.56
C LYS A 79 5.57 13.33 -1.00
N PHE A 80 6.19 12.16 -1.17
CA PHE A 80 5.69 10.92 -0.61
C PHE A 80 5.48 10.99 0.92
N GLN A 81 6.44 11.59 1.65
CA GLN A 81 6.34 11.79 3.10
C GLN A 81 5.25 12.81 3.49
N GLN A 82 4.96 13.79 2.61
CA GLN A 82 3.87 14.72 2.81
C GLN A 82 2.51 14.10 2.51
N ASP A 83 2.46 13.14 1.59
CA ASP A 83 1.22 12.52 1.14
C ASP A 83 0.79 11.33 1.98
N PHE A 84 1.74 10.59 2.56
CA PHE A 84 1.45 9.42 3.40
C PHE A 84 1.95 9.61 4.83
N LYS A 85 1.07 9.38 5.80
CA LYS A 85 1.49 9.15 7.19
C LYS A 85 2.01 7.74 7.40
N VAL A 86 1.40 6.77 6.72
CA VAL A 86 1.83 5.37 6.77
C VAL A 86 1.62 4.72 5.40
N PHE A 87 2.69 4.22 4.84
CA PHE A 87 2.70 3.28 3.74
C PHE A 87 3.29 1.96 4.26
N PHE A 88 2.41 1.05 4.64
CA PHE A 88 2.78 -0.21 5.28
C PHE A 88 2.90 -1.32 4.25
N ARG A 89 3.99 -2.08 4.31
CA ARG A 89 4.21 -3.29 3.53
C ARG A 89 4.48 -4.46 4.46
N GLY A 90 3.80 -5.58 4.24
CA GLY A 90 3.98 -6.79 5.03
C GLY A 90 3.91 -8.05 4.19
N CYS A 91 4.78 -9.05 4.47
CA CYS A 91 4.84 -10.32 3.75
C CYS A 91 5.25 -11.46 4.68
N GLY A 92 4.92 -12.70 4.29
CA GLY A 92 5.44 -13.90 4.93
C GLY A 92 6.85 -14.23 4.47
N ASP A 93 7.68 -14.76 5.37
CA ASP A 93 9.06 -15.17 5.08
C ASP A 93 9.17 -16.42 4.18
N THR A 94 8.08 -17.16 4.06
CA THR A 94 7.94 -18.35 3.18
C THR A 94 6.83 -18.18 2.14
N ASP A 95 6.40 -16.94 1.88
CA ASP A 95 5.38 -16.63 0.88
C ASP A 95 5.93 -16.79 -0.54
N TYR A 96 5.83 -18.00 -1.07
CA TYR A 96 6.33 -18.36 -2.41
C TYR A 96 5.62 -17.65 -3.57
N ILE A 97 4.51 -16.96 -3.31
CA ILE A 97 3.76 -16.19 -4.31
C ILE A 97 4.25 -14.74 -4.37
N ALA A 98 4.45 -14.12 -3.22
CA ALA A 98 4.65 -12.68 -3.12
C ALA A 98 6.06 -12.26 -2.69
N LEU A 99 6.83 -13.11 -2.00
CA LEU A 99 8.10 -12.71 -1.39
C LEU A 99 9.13 -12.21 -2.40
N ASP A 100 9.34 -12.89 -3.53
CA ASP A 100 10.29 -12.45 -4.57
C ASP A 100 9.98 -11.04 -5.08
N ARG A 101 8.71 -10.70 -5.21
CA ARG A 101 8.27 -9.38 -5.66
C ARG A 101 8.34 -8.34 -4.56
N PHE A 102 8.04 -8.75 -3.34
CA PHE A 102 8.20 -7.92 -2.16
C PHE A 102 9.65 -7.47 -1.99
N GLU A 103 10.61 -8.37 -2.22
CA GLU A 103 12.04 -8.06 -2.19
C GLU A 103 12.45 -7.11 -3.35
N LYS A 104 11.94 -7.32 -4.55
CA LYS A 104 12.17 -6.39 -5.69
C LYS A 104 11.60 -5.00 -5.41
N ASP A 105 10.43 -4.91 -4.80
CA ASP A 105 9.88 -3.63 -4.36
C ASP A 105 10.74 -3.01 -3.24
N ARG A 106 11.34 -3.81 -2.36
CA ARG A 106 12.29 -3.32 -1.34
C ARG A 106 13.49 -2.64 -2.00
N GLU A 107 14.03 -3.23 -3.05
CA GLU A 107 15.12 -2.63 -3.84
C GLU A 107 14.66 -1.33 -4.49
N LEU A 108 13.48 -1.33 -5.13
CA LEU A 108 12.89 -0.13 -5.73
C LEU A 108 12.74 1.01 -4.71
N PHE A 109 12.16 0.73 -3.54
CA PHE A 109 12.02 1.74 -2.48
C PHE A 109 13.37 2.26 -1.99
N ARG A 110 14.37 1.40 -1.87
CA ARG A 110 15.74 1.81 -1.50
C ARG A 110 16.38 2.71 -2.55
N GLU A 111 16.26 2.37 -3.83
CA GLU A 111 16.75 3.19 -4.95
C GLU A 111 16.12 4.59 -4.99
N LYS A 112 14.86 4.70 -4.58
CA LYS A 112 14.12 5.97 -4.46
C LYS A 112 14.35 6.72 -3.15
N GLY A 113 15.20 6.21 -2.25
CA GLY A 113 15.45 6.80 -0.93
C GLY A 113 14.26 6.67 0.03
N LEU A 114 13.37 5.73 -0.24
CA LEU A 114 12.16 5.46 0.54
C LEU A 114 12.30 4.23 1.44
N ALA A 115 13.51 3.73 1.70
CA ALA A 115 13.73 2.65 2.64
C ALA A 115 13.19 3.04 4.04
N PRO A 116 12.71 2.09 4.87
CA PRO A 116 12.14 2.41 6.19
C PRO A 116 13.08 3.21 7.09
N GLU A 117 14.39 2.99 7.00
CA GLU A 117 15.41 3.74 7.73
C GLU A 117 15.54 5.20 7.27
N ASP A 118 15.18 5.51 6.04
CA ASP A 118 15.30 6.84 5.43
C ASP A 118 13.97 7.58 5.31
N CYS A 119 12.85 6.85 5.38
CA CYS A 119 11.50 7.37 5.17
C CYS A 119 10.55 6.91 6.28
N PRO A 120 10.29 7.74 7.29
CA PRO A 120 9.42 7.39 8.43
C PRO A 120 7.98 7.00 8.04
N ALA A 121 7.49 7.46 6.89
CA ALA A 121 6.18 7.07 6.38
C ALA A 121 6.13 5.62 5.89
N HIS A 122 7.27 5.05 5.47
CA HIS A 122 7.35 3.67 5.00
C HIS A 122 7.63 2.71 6.15
N VAL A 123 6.71 1.78 6.38
CA VAL A 123 6.83 0.72 7.39
C VAL A 123 6.86 -0.63 6.69
N GLU A 124 7.87 -1.44 6.97
CA GLU A 124 8.03 -2.76 6.38
C GLU A 124 8.15 -3.83 7.45
N LYS A 125 7.45 -4.95 7.27
CA LYS A 125 7.50 -6.10 8.19
C LYS A 125 7.50 -7.43 7.46
N ILE A 126 8.32 -8.35 7.94
CA ILE A 126 8.29 -9.76 7.55
C ILE A 126 7.74 -10.57 8.73
N TYR A 127 6.84 -11.49 8.43
CA TYR A 127 6.21 -12.39 9.40
C TYR A 127 6.56 -13.83 9.07
N HIS A 128 6.60 -14.69 10.06
CA HIS A 128 6.74 -16.12 9.81
C HIS A 128 5.44 -16.69 9.25
N GLY A 129 5.50 -17.28 8.04
CA GLY A 129 4.37 -17.91 7.37
C GLY A 129 4.37 -17.72 5.85
N GLU A 130 3.37 -18.31 5.23
CA GLU A 130 3.19 -18.37 3.78
C GLU A 130 2.21 -17.29 3.28
N HIS A 131 1.67 -17.53 2.07
CA HIS A 131 0.60 -16.70 1.46
C HIS A 131 -0.75 -17.04 2.09
N GLU A 132 -0.97 -16.65 3.34
CA GLU A 132 -2.07 -17.15 4.17
C GLU A 132 -2.63 -16.13 5.16
N TRP A 133 -3.81 -16.46 5.70
CA TRP A 133 -4.54 -15.62 6.65
C TRP A 133 -3.78 -15.31 7.93
N ASN A 134 -2.93 -16.20 8.42
CA ASN A 134 -2.15 -15.94 9.62
C ASN A 134 -1.21 -14.74 9.42
N VAL A 135 -0.53 -14.67 8.28
CA VAL A 135 0.31 -13.53 7.91
C VAL A 135 -0.52 -12.27 7.71
N TRP A 136 -1.60 -12.35 6.95
CA TRP A 136 -2.44 -11.17 6.64
C TRP A 136 -3.11 -10.59 7.87
N ARG A 137 -3.52 -11.43 8.80
CA ARG A 137 -4.06 -10.98 10.09
C ARG A 137 -3.03 -10.21 10.92
N MET A 138 -1.76 -10.65 10.92
CA MET A 138 -0.67 -9.93 11.58
C MET A 138 -0.37 -8.60 10.90
N CYS A 139 -0.34 -8.58 9.55
CA CYS A 139 -0.21 -7.35 8.78
C CYS A 139 -1.33 -6.36 9.13
N LEU A 140 -2.58 -6.80 9.12
CA LEU A 140 -3.72 -5.95 9.42
C LEU A 140 -3.67 -5.43 10.86
N ARG A 141 -3.38 -6.29 11.84
CA ARG A 141 -3.23 -5.89 13.26
C ARG A 141 -2.21 -4.77 13.41
N ASP A 142 -1.03 -4.95 12.83
CA ASP A 142 0.07 -4.01 13.00
C ASP A 142 -0.19 -2.71 12.20
N PHE A 143 -0.78 -2.80 11.03
CA PHE A 143 -1.22 -1.65 10.25
C PHE A 143 -2.28 -0.83 10.99
N CYS A 144 -3.33 -1.47 11.52
CA CYS A 144 -4.39 -0.78 12.25
C CYS A 144 -3.89 -0.01 13.48
N GLN A 145 -2.82 -0.47 14.13
CA GLN A 145 -2.21 0.23 15.25
C GLN A 145 -1.51 1.54 14.85
N LEU A 146 -1.25 1.75 13.58
CA LEU A 146 -0.59 2.96 13.05
C LEU A 146 -1.58 3.99 12.52
N LEU A 147 -2.87 3.62 12.39
CA LEU A 147 -3.87 4.46 11.76
C LEU A 147 -4.33 5.60 12.69
N PHE A 148 -4.56 6.77 12.06
CA PHE A 148 -5.27 7.92 12.66
C PHE A 148 -4.64 8.47 13.96
N ARG A 149 -3.33 8.37 14.08
CA ARG A 149 -2.54 8.88 15.21
C ARG A 149 -1.93 10.24 14.90
#